data_b409dd96168a20227badeee330daa019
#
_entry.id   b409dd96168a20227badeee330daa019
#
_cell.length_a   1.000
_cell.length_b   1.000
_cell.length_c   1.000
_cell.angle_alpha   90.00
_cell.angle_beta   90.00
_cell.angle_gamma   90.00
#
_symmetry.space_group_name_H-M   'P 1'
#
loop_
_entity.id
_entity.type
_entity.pdbx_description
1 polymer ?
#
loop_
_entity_poly.entity_id
_entity_poly.type
_entity_poly.pdbx_seq_one_letter_code
_entity_poly.pdbx_strand_id
1 'polypeptide(L)'
;MKETTLERGDGIRLHVVEWEPRESEVAEPPLFLLHGLSSNSYFWSRTAQLLPWRRVVAIDQRAHGASSAPDSGYSAAALAADAAFVIEALGLRRPVVAGHSWGGSIALQLAADRPDLVGALVAVDAPVRSLKERMSWEEAQRLMQPPLPLYTSVDEAVMERKVYLGHVWSADLDRFVEHGLVREEAGWRLPLTVPIRHEILREMFFQPYEEQWRRVECPILLAMAEGGPAGFVEMKKATAERLGAERPGITVHWLQTNHDIPVEDPAGVAADLERSALRAAHADIGRRVHALSGDWSASAGYAEVEGEDWDAKDLLAHIASTHGSLALMCTAGPQPVDPARPPFDPNRWNASMLRRRKDLSAEQLVEEIDRANAELDPVLAELDLDAPVGLGRWEGRGKGESMRYMVQHQLSHLADLERTLAHLESTPSTAP
;
A
#
# COMPACT_ATOMS: atom_id res chain seq x y z
N MET A 1 -10.55 11.66 11.24
CA MET A 1 -9.34 11.12 11.86
C MET A 1 -9.69 10.65 13.26
N LYS A 2 -9.28 9.46 13.62
CA LYS A 2 -9.52 8.79 14.91
C LYS A 2 -8.19 8.32 15.48
N GLU A 3 -8.03 8.42 16.79
CA GLU A 3 -6.86 7.91 17.51
C GLU A 3 -7.28 6.77 18.42
N THR A 4 -6.48 5.73 18.51
CA THR A 4 -6.73 4.55 19.34
C THR A 4 -5.41 3.99 19.86
N THR A 5 -5.42 3.42 21.04
CA THR A 5 -4.29 2.64 21.56
C THR A 5 -4.69 1.17 21.60
N LEU A 6 -3.92 0.33 20.93
CA LEU A 6 -4.06 -1.12 20.95
C LEU A 6 -3.03 -1.72 21.91
N GLU A 7 -3.46 -2.66 22.73
CA GLU A 7 -2.60 -3.34 23.71
C GLU A 7 -2.40 -4.81 23.29
N ARG A 8 -1.15 -5.21 23.14
CA ARG A 8 -0.77 -6.60 22.91
C ARG A 8 -0.76 -7.38 24.22
N GLY A 9 -0.93 -8.71 24.14
CA GLY A 9 -0.92 -9.58 25.30
C GLY A 9 0.40 -9.60 26.11
N ASP A 10 1.48 -9.03 25.55
CA ASP A 10 2.78 -8.85 26.22
C ASP A 10 2.95 -7.47 26.89
N GLY A 11 1.89 -6.67 26.93
CA GLY A 11 1.88 -5.34 27.57
C GLY A 11 2.38 -4.20 26.69
N ILE A 12 2.75 -4.47 25.41
CA ILE A 12 3.09 -3.42 24.46
C ILE A 12 1.83 -2.68 24.00
N ARG A 13 1.83 -1.37 24.20
CA ARG A 13 0.77 -0.47 23.73
C ARG A 13 1.25 0.28 22.49
N LEU A 14 0.44 0.22 21.43
CA LEU A 14 0.71 0.87 20.15
C LEU A 14 -0.37 1.92 19.89
N HIS A 15 0.05 3.15 19.73
CA HIS A 15 -0.82 4.24 19.32
C HIS A 15 -1.03 4.20 17.81
N VAL A 16 -2.28 4.35 17.42
CA VAL A 16 -2.75 4.24 16.02
C VAL A 16 -3.53 5.49 15.67
N VAL A 17 -3.21 6.06 14.52
CA VAL A 17 -3.98 7.14 13.90
C VAL A 17 -4.64 6.59 12.63
N GLU A 18 -5.96 6.78 12.55
CA GLU A 18 -6.78 6.30 11.44
C GLU A 18 -7.48 7.46 10.75
N TRP A 19 -7.35 7.58 9.44
CA TRP A 19 -8.12 8.45 8.58
C TRP A 19 -9.18 7.61 7.89
N GLU A 20 -10.42 7.77 8.35
CA GLU A 20 -11.58 7.12 7.74
C GLU A 20 -11.88 7.74 6.37
N PRO A 21 -12.34 6.94 5.40
CA PRO A 21 -12.81 7.46 4.14
C PRO A 21 -13.89 8.52 4.31
N ARG A 22 -13.86 9.56 3.48
CA ARG A 22 -14.87 10.62 3.46
C ARG A 22 -15.92 10.39 2.36
N GLU A 23 -15.62 9.52 1.42
CA GLU A 23 -16.52 9.14 0.33
C GLU A 23 -17.41 7.97 0.76
N SER A 24 -18.57 7.84 0.12
CA SER A 24 -19.53 6.78 0.42
C SER A 24 -19.04 5.40 -0.02
N GLU A 25 -18.15 5.36 -0.99
CA GLU A 25 -17.51 4.14 -1.49
C GLU A 25 -16.07 4.06 -0.99
N VAL A 26 -15.82 3.09 -0.10
CA VAL A 26 -14.48 2.83 0.43
C VAL A 26 -13.68 2.04 -0.59
N ALA A 27 -12.56 2.60 -1.04
CA ALA A 27 -11.68 1.89 -1.97
C ALA A 27 -10.78 0.88 -1.25
N GLU A 28 -10.81 -0.37 -1.71
CA GLU A 28 -9.91 -1.44 -1.26
C GLU A 28 -8.65 -1.52 -2.15
N PRO A 29 -7.52 -1.98 -1.63
CA PRO A 29 -7.23 -2.29 -0.22
C PRO A 29 -6.98 -1.03 0.63
N PRO A 30 -7.02 -1.14 1.98
CA PRO A 30 -6.62 -0.07 2.88
C PRO A 30 -5.10 0.15 2.84
N LEU A 31 -4.64 1.26 3.44
CA LEU A 31 -3.23 1.61 3.54
C LEU A 31 -2.77 1.49 5.00
N PHE A 32 -1.57 0.93 5.20
CA PHE A 32 -0.92 0.82 6.50
C PHE A 32 0.48 1.43 6.45
N LEU A 33 0.74 2.46 7.26
CA LEU A 33 1.87 3.37 7.11
C LEU A 33 2.80 3.32 8.33
N LEU A 34 4.10 3.18 8.08
CA LEU A 34 5.18 3.09 9.06
C LEU A 34 6.14 4.29 8.89
N HIS A 35 6.31 5.07 9.94
CA HIS A 35 7.18 6.25 9.93
C HIS A 35 8.67 5.90 10.09
N GLY A 36 9.56 6.87 9.81
CA GLY A 36 11.00 6.75 9.99
C GLY A 36 11.46 6.88 11.45
N LEU A 37 12.75 6.66 11.70
CA LEU A 37 13.36 6.82 13.02
C LEU A 37 13.23 8.27 13.49
N SER A 38 12.90 8.47 14.76
CA SER A 38 12.66 9.78 15.39
C SER A 38 11.47 10.58 14.79
N SER A 39 10.50 9.89 14.20
CA SER A 39 9.28 10.42 13.64
C SER A 39 8.05 9.86 14.38
N ASN A 40 6.84 9.98 13.84
CA ASN A 40 5.60 9.42 14.38
C ASN A 40 4.53 9.31 13.30
N SER A 41 3.34 8.80 13.65
CA SER A 41 2.21 8.57 12.74
C SER A 41 1.73 9.83 12.01
N TYR A 42 1.82 11.01 12.61
CA TYR A 42 1.39 12.27 11.99
C TYR A 42 2.26 12.72 10.82
N PHE A 43 3.44 12.12 10.65
CA PHE A 43 4.28 12.32 9.45
C PHE A 43 3.52 12.04 8.14
N TRP A 44 2.51 11.18 8.18
CA TRP A 44 1.71 10.77 7.05
C TRP A 44 0.44 11.61 6.84
N SER A 45 0.17 12.61 7.69
CA SER A 45 -1.10 13.35 7.70
C SER A 45 -1.45 13.99 6.35
N ARG A 46 -0.46 14.61 5.69
CA ARG A 46 -0.66 15.25 4.39
C ARG A 46 -0.99 14.23 3.31
N THR A 47 -0.24 13.17 3.24
CA THR A 47 -0.47 12.06 2.29
C THR A 47 -1.85 11.44 2.49
N ALA A 48 -2.22 11.13 3.75
CA ALA A 48 -3.52 10.54 4.07
C ALA A 48 -4.71 11.43 3.67
N GLN A 49 -4.58 12.75 3.81
CA GLN A 49 -5.64 13.71 3.44
C GLN A 49 -5.90 13.78 1.93
N LEU A 50 -4.93 13.39 1.11
CA LEU A 50 -5.03 13.33 -0.34
C LEU A 50 -5.68 12.04 -0.86
N LEU A 51 -6.02 11.10 0.03
CA LEU A 51 -6.62 9.81 -0.29
C LEU A 51 -7.99 9.64 0.42
N PRO A 52 -8.94 10.56 0.22
CA PRO A 52 -10.20 10.62 0.97
C PRO A 52 -11.14 9.43 0.72
N TRP A 53 -10.87 8.61 -0.28
CA TRP A 53 -11.61 7.39 -0.61
C TRP A 53 -11.03 6.13 0.05
N ARG A 54 -9.87 6.21 0.72
CA ARG A 54 -9.21 5.06 1.34
C ARG A 54 -9.21 5.13 2.85
N ARG A 55 -9.33 3.97 3.49
CA ARG A 55 -9.00 3.82 4.89
C ARG A 55 -7.47 3.83 5.03
N VAL A 56 -6.93 4.81 5.74
CA VAL A 56 -5.50 4.96 5.97
C VAL A 56 -5.21 4.81 7.46
N VAL A 57 -4.27 3.95 7.81
CA VAL A 57 -3.85 3.67 9.18
C VAL A 57 -2.35 3.90 9.31
N ALA A 58 -1.94 4.71 10.28
CA ALA A 58 -0.54 4.87 10.65
C ALA A 58 -0.34 4.54 12.13
N ILE A 59 0.78 3.93 12.47
CA ILE A 59 1.12 3.63 13.86
C ILE A 59 2.30 4.46 14.34
N ASP A 60 2.30 4.80 15.63
CA ASP A 60 3.54 5.15 16.31
C ASP A 60 4.27 3.85 16.65
N GLN A 61 5.45 3.67 16.09
CA GLN A 61 6.26 2.49 16.40
C GLN A 61 6.79 2.58 17.84
N ARG A 62 7.20 1.47 18.46
CA ARG A 62 7.75 1.47 19.84
C ARG A 62 8.78 2.59 20.03
N ALA A 63 8.76 3.22 21.19
CA ALA A 63 9.59 4.37 21.60
C ALA A 63 9.39 5.63 20.74
N HIS A 64 8.26 5.75 20.03
CA HIS A 64 7.91 6.93 19.25
C HIS A 64 6.46 7.36 19.56
N GLY A 65 6.21 8.67 19.42
CA GLY A 65 4.89 9.24 19.66
C GLY A 65 4.30 8.85 21.00
N ALA A 66 3.07 8.34 21.00
CA ALA A 66 2.34 7.90 22.19
C ALA A 66 2.42 6.37 22.45
N SER A 67 3.20 5.63 21.68
CA SER A 67 3.43 4.20 21.92
C SER A 67 4.38 3.94 23.08
N SER A 68 4.27 2.74 23.71
CA SER A 68 5.15 2.35 24.79
C SER A 68 6.61 2.24 24.36
N ALA A 69 7.52 2.53 25.29
CA ALA A 69 8.97 2.48 25.09
C ALA A 69 9.62 1.47 26.07
N PRO A 70 9.52 0.16 25.80
CA PRO A 70 10.18 -0.85 26.61
C PRO A 70 11.70 -0.73 26.49
N ASP A 71 12.45 -1.25 27.48
CA ASP A 71 13.90 -1.16 27.51
C ASP A 71 14.63 -1.97 26.41
N SER A 72 13.91 -2.87 25.72
CA SER A 72 14.45 -3.76 24.68
C SER A 72 13.37 -4.25 23.72
N GLY A 73 13.77 -4.98 22.69
CA GLY A 73 12.83 -5.59 21.73
C GLY A 73 12.60 -4.73 20.48
N TYR A 74 13.66 -4.14 19.96
CA TYR A 74 13.64 -3.26 18.79
C TYR A 74 14.20 -3.92 17.52
N SER A 75 14.23 -5.26 17.47
CA SER A 75 14.57 -5.96 16.23
C SER A 75 13.53 -5.71 15.13
N ALA A 76 13.95 -5.73 13.87
CA ALA A 76 13.03 -5.59 12.75
C ALA A 76 11.88 -6.60 12.81
N ALA A 77 12.16 -7.84 13.23
CA ALA A 77 11.14 -8.88 13.41
C ALA A 77 10.13 -8.55 14.52
N ALA A 78 10.58 -7.98 15.66
CA ALA A 78 9.67 -7.59 16.75
C ALA A 78 8.75 -6.44 16.33
N LEU A 79 9.28 -5.47 15.58
CA LEU A 79 8.51 -4.33 15.07
C LEU A 79 7.58 -4.74 13.92
N ALA A 80 7.99 -5.67 13.07
CA ALA A 80 7.12 -6.28 12.07
C ALA A 80 5.96 -7.06 12.71
N ALA A 81 6.20 -7.72 13.85
CA ALA A 81 5.15 -8.38 14.63
C ALA A 81 4.17 -7.38 15.26
N ASP A 82 4.62 -6.18 15.65
CA ASP A 82 3.73 -5.10 16.08
C ASP A 82 2.81 -4.63 14.95
N ALA A 83 3.39 -4.42 13.76
CA ALA A 83 2.65 -4.04 12.57
C ALA A 83 1.62 -5.12 12.18
N ALA A 84 2.02 -6.39 12.18
CA ALA A 84 1.12 -7.53 11.94
C ALA A 84 -0.05 -7.56 12.93
N PHE A 85 0.24 -7.40 14.23
CA PHE A 85 -0.78 -7.32 15.27
C PHE A 85 -1.81 -6.22 15.00
N VAL A 86 -1.38 -5.01 14.64
CA VAL A 86 -2.30 -3.90 14.34
C VAL A 86 -3.14 -4.19 13.09
N ILE A 87 -2.54 -4.72 12.03
CA ILE A 87 -3.25 -5.12 10.80
C ILE A 87 -4.36 -6.12 11.12
N GLU A 88 -4.05 -7.16 11.92
CA GLU A 88 -5.00 -8.21 12.32
C GLU A 88 -6.08 -7.65 13.27
N ALA A 89 -5.69 -6.88 14.28
CA ALA A 89 -6.62 -6.31 15.28
C ALA A 89 -7.63 -5.33 14.66
N LEU A 90 -7.25 -4.60 13.60
CA LEU A 90 -8.11 -3.69 12.87
C LEU A 90 -8.83 -4.33 11.68
N GLY A 91 -8.61 -5.61 11.42
CA GLY A 91 -9.20 -6.34 10.30
C GLY A 91 -8.82 -5.76 8.94
N LEU A 92 -7.60 -5.24 8.79
CA LEU A 92 -7.12 -4.71 7.51
C LEU A 92 -6.83 -5.87 6.57
N ARG A 93 -7.60 -5.98 5.50
CA ARG A 93 -7.43 -7.07 4.52
C ARG A 93 -6.34 -6.72 3.53
N ARG A 94 -5.19 -7.40 3.63
CA ARG A 94 -4.05 -7.25 2.71
C ARG A 94 -3.77 -5.79 2.32
N PRO A 95 -3.50 -4.90 3.31
CA PRO A 95 -3.24 -3.50 3.03
C PRO A 95 -2.01 -3.31 2.13
N VAL A 96 -1.95 -2.17 1.47
CA VAL A 96 -0.65 -1.64 1.02
C VAL A 96 0.12 -1.22 2.25
N VAL A 97 1.26 -1.83 2.49
CA VAL A 97 2.16 -1.47 3.58
C VAL A 97 3.23 -0.52 3.05
N ALA A 98 3.21 0.71 3.53
CA ALA A 98 4.23 1.69 3.17
C ALA A 98 5.10 2.04 4.37
N GLY A 99 6.42 2.15 4.15
CA GLY A 99 7.35 2.54 5.19
C GLY A 99 8.36 3.57 4.72
N HIS A 100 8.48 4.67 5.48
CA HIS A 100 9.49 5.69 5.26
C HIS A 100 10.79 5.35 5.98
N SER A 101 11.93 5.44 5.28
CA SER A 101 13.24 5.28 5.90
C SER A 101 13.34 3.98 6.71
N TRP A 102 13.63 4.05 8.03
CA TRP A 102 13.60 2.90 8.93
C TRP A 102 12.26 2.13 8.91
N GLY A 103 11.12 2.82 8.81
CA GLY A 103 9.82 2.18 8.65
C GLY A 103 9.73 1.29 7.41
N GLY A 104 10.46 1.64 6.34
CA GLY A 104 10.58 0.79 5.15
C GLY A 104 11.34 -0.51 5.40
N SER A 105 12.33 -0.51 6.30
CA SER A 105 13.01 -1.73 6.75
C SER A 105 12.06 -2.68 7.48
N ILE A 106 11.15 -2.11 8.28
CA ILE A 106 10.13 -2.88 9.01
C ILE A 106 9.03 -3.38 8.07
N ALA A 107 8.60 -2.54 7.12
CA ALA A 107 7.65 -2.92 6.08
C ALA A 107 8.19 -4.10 5.23
N LEU A 108 9.47 -4.05 4.87
CA LEU A 108 10.15 -5.14 4.16
C LEU A 108 10.19 -6.44 4.98
N GLN A 109 10.55 -6.34 6.27
CA GLN A 109 10.54 -7.48 7.18
C GLN A 109 9.15 -8.10 7.27
N LEU A 110 8.11 -7.26 7.44
CA LEU A 110 6.72 -7.72 7.50
C LEU A 110 6.30 -8.42 6.21
N ALA A 111 6.59 -7.82 5.05
CA ALA A 111 6.23 -8.40 3.76
C ALA A 111 6.94 -9.73 3.47
N ALA A 112 8.18 -9.87 3.95
CA ALA A 112 8.95 -11.11 3.82
C ALA A 112 8.47 -12.22 4.76
N ASP A 113 8.04 -11.87 5.99
CA ASP A 113 7.65 -12.85 7.01
C ASP A 113 6.16 -13.20 6.96
N ARG A 114 5.32 -12.27 6.52
CA ARG A 114 3.86 -12.40 6.49
C ARG A 114 3.30 -12.01 5.11
N PRO A 115 3.65 -12.73 4.04
CA PRO A 115 3.13 -12.47 2.70
C PRO A 115 1.60 -12.59 2.62
N ASP A 116 0.98 -13.31 3.56
CA ASP A 116 -0.46 -13.42 3.72
C ASP A 116 -1.13 -12.08 4.09
N LEU A 117 -0.45 -11.23 4.84
CA LEU A 117 -0.99 -9.94 5.33
C LEU A 117 -0.76 -8.77 4.38
N VAL A 118 0.26 -8.82 3.51
CA VAL A 118 0.67 -7.65 2.72
C VAL A 118 0.14 -7.73 1.30
N GLY A 119 -0.61 -6.72 0.85
CA GLY A 119 -1.13 -6.60 -0.51
C GLY A 119 -0.12 -6.03 -1.50
N ALA A 120 0.60 -4.99 -1.11
CA ALA A 120 1.75 -4.42 -1.82
C ALA A 120 2.71 -3.77 -0.81
N LEU A 121 3.99 -3.66 -1.18
CA LEU A 121 5.03 -2.99 -0.41
C LEU A 121 5.45 -1.69 -1.10
N VAL A 122 5.40 -0.57 -0.35
CA VAL A 122 5.95 0.73 -0.80
C VAL A 122 7.07 1.15 0.14
N ALA A 123 8.29 1.19 -0.38
CA ALA A 123 9.47 1.62 0.37
C ALA A 123 9.80 3.08 0.02
N VAL A 124 9.54 4.02 0.96
CA VAL A 124 9.68 5.46 0.74
C VAL A 124 11.03 5.92 1.29
N ASP A 125 11.95 6.22 0.40
CA ASP A 125 13.37 6.55 0.64
C ASP A 125 14.04 5.64 1.70
N ALA A 126 13.68 4.37 1.63
CA ALA A 126 14.07 3.35 2.58
C ALA A 126 15.39 2.69 2.20
N PRO A 127 16.11 2.06 3.14
CA PRO A 127 17.30 1.28 2.83
C PRO A 127 16.96 0.09 1.93
N VAL A 128 17.64 0.00 0.79
CA VAL A 128 17.49 -1.12 -0.15
C VAL A 128 18.51 -2.22 0.15
N ARG A 129 19.59 -1.89 0.87
CA ARG A 129 20.70 -2.77 1.21
C ARG A 129 21.21 -2.51 2.63
N SER A 130 21.91 -3.49 3.16
CA SER A 130 22.50 -3.42 4.49
C SER A 130 23.51 -2.27 4.61
N LEU A 131 23.44 -1.53 5.72
CA LEU A 131 24.38 -0.45 6.01
C LEU A 131 25.83 -0.96 6.10
N LYS A 132 26.05 -2.18 6.56
CA LYS A 132 27.39 -2.83 6.65
C LYS A 132 28.12 -2.95 5.32
N GLU A 133 27.42 -2.88 4.20
CA GLU A 133 28.03 -2.88 2.87
C GLU A 133 28.57 -1.51 2.46
N ARG A 134 28.22 -0.47 3.19
CA ARG A 134 28.45 0.92 2.84
C ARG A 134 29.38 1.64 3.81
N MET A 135 29.39 1.22 5.05
CA MET A 135 30.16 1.90 6.10
C MET A 135 30.51 0.94 7.25
N SER A 136 31.52 1.27 8.02
CA SER A 136 31.84 0.55 9.25
C SER A 136 30.78 0.80 10.33
N TRP A 137 30.77 -0.05 11.36
CA TRP A 137 29.86 0.14 12.50
C TRP A 137 30.14 1.47 13.23
N GLU A 138 31.41 1.83 13.40
CA GLU A 138 31.84 3.08 14.02
C GLU A 138 31.37 4.31 13.23
N GLU A 139 31.39 4.23 11.89
CA GLU A 139 30.86 5.29 11.02
C GLU A 139 29.35 5.40 11.14
N ALA A 140 28.63 4.25 11.15
CA ALA A 140 27.19 4.23 11.32
C ALA A 140 26.77 4.87 12.66
N GLN A 141 27.45 4.53 13.75
CA GLN A 141 27.21 5.14 15.06
C GLN A 141 27.42 6.66 15.03
N ARG A 142 28.53 7.11 14.46
CA ARG A 142 28.85 8.54 14.40
C ARG A 142 27.85 9.34 13.57
N LEU A 143 27.39 8.81 12.45
CA LEU A 143 26.50 9.50 11.51
C LEU A 143 25.04 9.43 11.89
N MET A 144 24.58 8.32 12.47
CA MET A 144 23.16 8.02 12.68
C MET A 144 22.74 8.06 14.16
N GLN A 145 23.65 8.38 15.07
CA GLN A 145 23.37 8.59 16.50
C GLN A 145 23.72 10.02 16.95
N PRO A 146 23.14 11.07 16.34
CA PRO A 146 23.31 12.41 16.86
C PRO A 146 22.73 12.49 18.28
N PRO A 147 23.19 13.44 19.12
CA PRO A 147 22.59 13.68 20.42
C PRO A 147 21.08 13.85 20.31
N LEU A 148 20.34 13.29 21.26
CA LEU A 148 18.91 13.52 21.38
C LEU A 148 18.70 14.85 22.10
N PRO A 149 18.00 15.83 21.49
CA PRO A 149 17.79 17.13 22.09
C PRO A 149 16.85 17.07 23.29
N LEU A 150 17.07 17.94 24.26
CA LEU A 150 16.16 18.29 25.32
C LEU A 150 15.72 19.72 25.09
N TYR A 151 14.44 19.93 24.84
CA TYR A 151 13.87 21.24 24.54
C TYR A 151 13.26 21.87 25.79
N THR A 152 13.35 23.17 25.90
CA THR A 152 12.68 23.92 26.98
C THR A 152 11.19 24.10 26.73
N SER A 153 10.79 24.05 25.47
CA SER A 153 9.39 24.15 25.02
C SER A 153 9.14 23.38 23.73
N VAL A 154 7.88 23.12 23.41
CA VAL A 154 7.46 22.59 22.09
C VAL A 154 7.83 23.56 20.97
N ASP A 155 7.68 24.88 21.20
CA ASP A 155 8.03 25.90 20.20
C ASP A 155 9.50 25.83 19.79
N GLU A 156 10.40 25.53 20.73
CA GLU A 156 11.82 25.35 20.44
C GLU A 156 12.04 24.16 19.48
N ALA A 157 11.38 23.04 19.73
CA ALA A 157 11.45 21.88 18.84
C ALA A 157 10.85 22.17 17.45
N VAL A 158 9.74 22.91 17.40
CA VAL A 158 9.12 23.38 16.15
C VAL A 158 10.10 24.28 15.38
N MET A 159 10.76 25.20 16.05
CA MET A 159 11.73 26.10 15.40
C MET A 159 12.95 25.34 14.86
N GLU A 160 13.45 24.34 15.57
CA GLU A 160 14.53 23.47 15.06
C GLU A 160 14.11 22.73 13.80
N ARG A 161 12.91 22.13 13.79
CA ARG A 161 12.38 21.43 12.59
C ARG A 161 12.17 22.37 11.40
N LYS A 162 11.76 23.61 11.64
CA LYS A 162 11.63 24.65 10.60
C LYS A 162 12.94 24.97 9.88
N VAL A 163 14.09 24.74 10.50
CA VAL A 163 15.38 24.92 9.82
C VAL A 163 15.50 23.99 8.61
N TYR A 164 14.97 22.79 8.69
CA TYR A 164 15.06 21.77 7.63
C TYR A 164 13.84 21.76 6.70
N LEU A 165 12.64 21.93 7.26
CA LEU A 165 11.38 21.79 6.55
C LEU A 165 10.65 23.12 6.32
N GLY A 166 11.30 24.27 6.60
CA GLY A 166 10.66 25.57 6.54
C GLY A 166 10.08 25.95 5.18
N HIS A 167 10.62 25.41 4.08
CA HIS A 167 10.14 25.62 2.72
C HIS A 167 8.79 24.96 2.44
N VAL A 168 8.38 23.97 3.25
CA VAL A 168 7.09 23.24 3.14
C VAL A 168 6.28 23.32 4.43
N TRP A 169 6.66 24.21 5.37
CA TRP A 169 6.02 24.29 6.68
C TRP A 169 4.60 24.81 6.62
N SER A 170 3.69 24.14 7.33
CA SER A 170 2.34 24.60 7.64
C SER A 170 1.91 24.09 9.03
N ALA A 171 0.79 24.57 9.56
CA ALA A 171 0.38 24.34 10.94
C ALA A 171 0.15 22.86 11.31
N ASP A 172 -0.10 21.99 10.34
CA ASP A 172 -0.21 20.54 10.56
C ASP A 172 1.10 19.92 11.02
N LEU A 173 2.26 20.51 10.64
CA LEU A 173 3.57 20.06 11.09
C LEU A 173 3.87 20.46 12.53
N ASP A 174 3.22 21.49 13.08
CA ASP A 174 3.31 21.80 14.51
C ASP A 174 2.79 20.59 15.33
N ARG A 175 1.64 20.02 14.95
CA ARG A 175 1.08 18.82 15.60
C ARG A 175 1.97 17.59 15.45
N PHE A 176 2.60 17.42 14.29
CA PHE A 176 3.58 16.33 14.07
C PHE A 176 4.73 16.43 15.07
N VAL A 177 5.27 17.64 15.28
CA VAL A 177 6.36 17.85 16.25
C VAL A 177 5.89 17.65 17.68
N GLU A 178 4.77 18.27 18.06
CA GLU A 178 4.19 18.16 19.40
C GLU A 178 3.91 16.71 19.80
N HIS A 179 3.28 15.93 18.91
CA HIS A 179 2.96 14.53 19.16
C HIS A 179 4.22 13.65 19.34
N GLY A 180 5.33 14.04 18.71
CA GLY A 180 6.61 13.34 18.85
C GLY A 180 7.30 13.53 20.20
N LEU A 181 6.81 14.41 21.07
CA LEU A 181 7.49 14.80 22.30
C LEU A 181 6.77 14.30 23.55
N VAL A 182 7.56 13.92 24.54
CA VAL A 182 7.10 13.64 25.90
C VAL A 182 7.65 14.69 26.85
N ARG A 183 6.82 15.11 27.83
CA ARG A 183 7.23 16.06 28.85
C ARG A 183 7.87 15.34 30.01
N GLU A 184 9.02 15.81 30.45
CA GLU A 184 9.70 15.43 31.67
C GLU A 184 9.94 16.66 32.56
N GLU A 185 10.43 16.43 33.76
CA GLU A 185 10.76 17.52 34.69
C GLU A 185 11.76 18.52 34.09
N ALA A 186 12.75 18.02 33.36
CA ALA A 186 13.82 18.83 32.74
C ALA A 186 13.41 19.51 31.42
N GLY A 187 12.26 19.16 30.80
CA GLY A 187 11.84 19.73 29.53
C GLY A 187 11.08 18.74 28.65
N TRP A 188 11.19 18.91 27.34
CA TRP A 188 10.55 18.10 26.32
C TRP A 188 11.58 17.31 25.52
N ARG A 189 11.33 16.02 25.28
CA ARG A 189 12.22 15.17 24.46
C ARG A 189 11.45 14.13 23.67
N LEU A 190 12.10 13.48 22.72
CA LEU A 190 11.55 12.26 22.10
C LEU A 190 11.47 11.14 23.14
N PRO A 191 10.46 10.24 23.06
CA PRO A 191 10.41 9.01 23.88
C PRO A 191 11.63 8.11 23.65
N LEU A 192 12.19 8.17 22.45
CA LEU A 192 13.38 7.45 22.03
C LEU A 192 14.58 7.82 22.93
N THR A 193 15.26 6.83 23.50
CA THR A 193 16.47 7.00 24.29
C THR A 193 17.73 6.58 23.51
N VAL A 194 18.92 7.00 23.98
CA VAL A 194 20.17 6.62 23.33
C VAL A 194 20.38 5.10 23.27
N PRO A 195 20.13 4.30 24.34
CA PRO A 195 20.24 2.84 24.29
C PRO A 195 19.28 2.21 23.26
N ILE A 196 18.03 2.66 23.22
CA ILE A 196 17.02 2.17 22.26
C ILE A 196 17.45 2.51 20.82
N ARG A 197 17.88 3.74 20.58
CA ARG A 197 18.40 4.17 19.27
C ARG A 197 19.60 3.34 18.83
N HIS A 198 20.47 2.99 19.76
CA HIS A 198 21.63 2.13 19.48
C HIS A 198 21.20 0.73 19.08
N GLU A 199 20.22 0.12 19.77
CA GLU A 199 19.66 -1.19 19.41
C GLU A 199 19.04 -1.15 18.00
N ILE A 200 18.19 -0.16 17.71
CA ILE A 200 17.58 0.02 16.39
C ILE A 200 18.64 0.16 15.29
N LEU A 201 19.65 1.00 15.49
CA LEU A 201 20.72 1.20 14.51
C LEU A 201 21.50 -0.09 14.26
N ARG A 202 21.77 -0.88 15.33
CA ARG A 202 22.44 -2.18 15.21
C ARG A 202 21.62 -3.15 14.36
N GLU A 203 20.34 -3.22 14.60
CA GLU A 203 19.42 -4.06 13.80
C GLU A 203 19.41 -3.64 12.33
N MET A 204 19.27 -2.35 12.03
CA MET A 204 19.35 -1.82 10.66
C MET A 204 20.70 -2.11 10.00
N PHE A 205 21.81 -2.05 10.75
CA PHE A 205 23.15 -2.29 10.23
C PHE A 205 23.35 -3.73 9.77
N PHE A 206 22.77 -4.71 10.51
CA PHE A 206 22.92 -6.14 10.23
C PHE A 206 21.73 -6.77 9.50
N GLN A 207 20.67 -6.00 9.21
CA GLN A 207 19.47 -6.52 8.55
C GLN A 207 19.79 -7.17 7.19
N PRO A 208 19.29 -8.39 6.93
CA PRO A 208 19.60 -9.13 5.71
C PRO A 208 18.66 -8.73 4.55
N TYR A 209 18.76 -7.49 4.08
CA TYR A 209 17.84 -6.92 3.08
C TYR A 209 17.74 -7.77 1.80
N GLU A 210 18.87 -8.28 1.28
CA GLU A 210 18.89 -9.06 0.05
C GLU A 210 18.09 -10.35 0.15
N GLU A 211 18.14 -11.02 1.31
CA GLU A 211 17.35 -12.21 1.57
C GLU A 211 15.87 -11.87 1.70
N GLN A 212 15.56 -10.78 2.42
CA GLN A 212 14.19 -10.32 2.62
C GLN A 212 13.53 -9.93 1.30
N TRP A 213 14.20 -9.16 0.44
CA TRP A 213 13.69 -8.81 -0.89
C TRP A 213 13.32 -10.03 -1.74
N ARG A 214 14.07 -11.13 -1.65
CA ARG A 214 13.75 -12.36 -2.38
C ARG A 214 12.47 -13.05 -1.89
N ARG A 215 12.11 -12.85 -0.62
CA ARG A 215 10.94 -13.47 0.01
C ARG A 215 9.65 -12.68 -0.14
N VAL A 216 9.71 -11.42 -0.59
CA VAL A 216 8.51 -10.62 -0.81
C VAL A 216 7.75 -11.13 -2.03
N GLU A 217 6.48 -11.45 -1.90
CA GLU A 217 5.65 -12.02 -2.98
C GLU A 217 4.71 -11.01 -3.65
N CYS A 218 4.43 -9.89 -2.96
CA CYS A 218 3.52 -8.86 -3.46
C CYS A 218 4.21 -7.85 -4.42
N PRO A 219 3.46 -7.02 -5.14
CA PRO A 219 3.99 -5.89 -5.90
C PRO A 219 4.83 -4.95 -5.03
N ILE A 220 5.95 -4.46 -5.58
CA ILE A 220 6.89 -3.57 -4.87
C ILE A 220 7.03 -2.26 -5.64
N LEU A 221 6.99 -1.15 -4.89
CA LEU A 221 7.35 0.18 -5.39
C LEU A 221 8.39 0.80 -4.45
N LEU A 222 9.47 1.31 -5.03
CA LEU A 222 10.46 2.14 -4.36
C LEU A 222 10.22 3.60 -4.73
N ALA A 223 9.77 4.43 -3.79
CA ALA A 223 9.65 5.88 -3.96
C ALA A 223 10.91 6.52 -3.39
N MET A 224 11.83 6.98 -4.24
CA MET A 224 13.18 7.38 -3.87
C MET A 224 13.40 8.89 -4.05
N ALA A 225 14.03 9.53 -3.06
CA ALA A 225 14.38 10.95 -3.13
C ALA A 225 15.61 11.18 -4.03
N GLU A 226 15.53 12.16 -4.95
CA GLU A 226 16.66 12.61 -5.76
C GLU A 226 17.50 13.69 -5.08
N GLY A 227 17.05 14.25 -3.97
CA GLY A 227 17.79 15.23 -3.17
C GLY A 227 18.84 14.59 -2.26
N GLY A 228 19.82 15.40 -1.88
CA GLY A 228 20.90 15.01 -0.99
C GLY A 228 22.30 15.10 -1.64
N PRO A 229 23.35 14.69 -0.94
CA PRO A 229 24.71 14.68 -1.48
C PRO A 229 24.82 13.81 -2.74
N ALA A 230 25.42 14.31 -3.81
CA ALA A 230 25.47 13.65 -5.12
C ALA A 230 25.93 12.18 -5.05
N GLY A 231 27.02 11.90 -4.32
CA GLY A 231 27.51 10.52 -4.16
C GLY A 231 26.54 9.58 -3.46
N PHE A 232 25.68 10.11 -2.58
CA PHE A 232 24.62 9.31 -1.94
C PHE A 232 23.47 9.01 -2.90
N VAL A 233 23.08 9.98 -3.73
CA VAL A 233 22.04 9.80 -4.74
C VAL A 233 22.48 8.79 -5.80
N GLU A 234 23.70 8.91 -6.33
CA GLU A 234 24.27 7.94 -7.28
C GLU A 234 24.29 6.52 -6.72
N MET A 235 24.65 6.37 -5.46
CA MET A 235 24.63 5.08 -4.79
C MET A 235 23.21 4.54 -4.66
N LYS A 236 22.20 5.36 -4.32
CA LYS A 236 20.79 4.93 -4.29
C LYS A 236 20.36 4.43 -5.66
N LYS A 237 20.71 5.16 -6.75
CA LYS A 237 20.39 4.79 -8.11
C LYS A 237 21.00 3.44 -8.50
N ALA A 238 22.29 3.27 -8.30
CA ALA A 238 22.98 2.00 -8.59
C ALA A 238 22.40 0.81 -7.78
N THR A 239 21.99 1.07 -6.55
CA THR A 239 21.39 0.04 -5.69
C THR A 239 19.98 -0.34 -6.17
N ALA A 240 19.15 0.63 -6.52
CA ALA A 240 17.80 0.39 -7.04
C ALA A 240 17.83 -0.33 -8.40
N GLU A 241 18.73 0.07 -9.30
CA GLU A 241 18.97 -0.61 -10.59
C GLU A 241 19.37 -2.08 -10.40
N ARG A 242 20.31 -2.33 -9.48
CA ARG A 242 20.74 -3.71 -9.19
C ARG A 242 19.58 -4.53 -8.61
N LEU A 243 18.80 -3.99 -7.69
CA LEU A 243 17.66 -4.70 -7.13
C LEU A 243 16.61 -4.98 -8.20
N GLY A 244 16.33 -4.03 -9.10
CA GLY A 244 15.41 -4.23 -10.23
C GLY A 244 15.89 -5.32 -11.20
N ALA A 245 17.21 -5.42 -11.43
CA ALA A 245 17.78 -6.50 -12.23
C ALA A 245 17.70 -7.88 -11.56
N GLU A 246 17.93 -7.94 -10.25
CA GLU A 246 17.83 -9.17 -9.44
C GLU A 246 16.37 -9.62 -9.25
N ARG A 247 15.43 -8.68 -9.26
CA ARG A 247 14.00 -8.93 -9.04
C ARG A 247 13.15 -8.15 -10.06
N PRO A 248 12.81 -8.73 -11.20
CA PRO A 248 11.86 -8.14 -12.15
C PRO A 248 10.50 -7.84 -11.49
N GLY A 249 9.85 -6.75 -11.90
CA GLY A 249 8.55 -6.32 -11.37
C GLY A 249 8.62 -5.32 -10.21
N ILE A 250 9.83 -4.95 -9.75
CA ILE A 250 9.99 -3.78 -8.87
C ILE A 250 9.85 -2.51 -9.71
N THR A 251 8.97 -1.61 -9.26
CA THR A 251 8.85 -0.26 -9.81
C THR A 251 9.69 0.71 -9.00
N VAL A 252 10.38 1.66 -9.65
CA VAL A 252 11.19 2.68 -8.97
C VAL A 252 10.78 4.06 -9.47
N HIS A 253 10.23 4.88 -8.58
CA HIS A 253 9.92 6.28 -8.84
C HIS A 253 10.92 7.20 -8.13
N TRP A 254 11.44 8.18 -8.86
CA TRP A 254 12.35 9.18 -8.36
C TRP A 254 11.59 10.51 -8.16
N LEU A 255 11.60 11.03 -6.93
CA LEU A 255 10.90 12.24 -6.55
C LEU A 255 11.91 13.36 -6.29
N GLN A 256 11.62 14.57 -6.77
CA GLN A 256 12.45 15.77 -6.65
C GLN A 256 12.36 16.37 -5.24
N THR A 257 12.68 15.57 -4.25
CA THR A 257 12.60 15.90 -2.81
C THR A 257 13.88 15.52 -2.10
N ASN A 258 14.03 15.94 -0.86
CA ASN A 258 14.97 15.36 0.08
C ASN A 258 14.38 14.11 0.75
N HIS A 259 14.97 13.68 1.88
CA HIS A 259 14.64 12.44 2.56
C HIS A 259 13.18 12.37 3.07
N ASP A 260 12.61 13.50 3.51
CA ASP A 260 11.28 13.56 4.13
C ASP A 260 10.15 13.66 3.08
N ILE A 261 10.16 12.77 2.08
CA ILE A 261 9.25 12.75 0.92
C ILE A 261 7.77 12.95 1.31
N PRO A 262 7.17 12.24 2.31
CA PRO A 262 5.75 12.40 2.66
C PRO A 262 5.36 13.82 3.13
N VAL A 263 6.35 14.61 3.53
CA VAL A 263 6.16 16.02 3.92
C VAL A 263 6.44 16.98 2.76
N GLU A 264 7.47 16.67 1.96
CA GLU A 264 7.94 17.53 0.86
C GLU A 264 7.11 17.37 -0.41
N ASP A 265 6.71 16.15 -0.75
CA ASP A 265 5.82 15.81 -1.87
C ASP A 265 4.76 14.78 -1.47
N PRO A 266 3.79 15.18 -0.62
CA PRO A 266 2.69 14.29 -0.22
C PRO A 266 1.83 13.84 -1.39
N ALA A 267 1.77 14.62 -2.49
CA ALA A 267 0.98 14.28 -3.66
C ALA A 267 1.64 13.15 -4.48
N GLY A 268 2.94 13.22 -4.68
CA GLY A 268 3.70 12.14 -5.32
C GLY A 268 3.58 10.83 -4.55
N VAL A 269 3.73 10.87 -3.23
CA VAL A 269 3.55 9.67 -2.38
C VAL A 269 2.11 9.16 -2.41
N ALA A 270 1.10 10.04 -2.37
CA ALA A 270 -0.29 9.62 -2.47
C ALA A 270 -0.59 8.93 -3.81
N ALA A 271 -0.04 9.44 -4.91
CA ALA A 271 -0.16 8.80 -6.23
C ALA A 271 0.50 7.42 -6.26
N ASP A 272 1.68 7.26 -5.65
CA ASP A 272 2.40 5.98 -5.58
C ASP A 272 1.66 4.95 -4.71
N LEU A 273 1.08 5.38 -3.59
CA LEU A 273 0.22 4.54 -2.76
C LEU A 273 -1.04 4.11 -3.52
N GLU A 274 -1.64 5.01 -4.29
CA GLU A 274 -2.83 4.70 -5.11
C GLU A 274 -2.51 3.69 -6.21
N ARG A 275 -1.42 3.87 -6.97
CA ARG A 275 -0.96 2.90 -7.98
C ARG A 275 -0.71 1.53 -7.35
N SER A 276 -0.03 1.51 -6.21
CA SER A 276 0.27 0.28 -5.47
C SER A 276 -1.00 -0.41 -4.97
N ALA A 277 -2.02 0.36 -4.56
CA ALA A 277 -3.30 -0.17 -4.13
C ALA A 277 -4.08 -0.79 -5.30
N LEU A 278 -4.07 -0.17 -6.46
CA LEU A 278 -4.68 -0.73 -7.67
C LEU A 278 -3.99 -2.04 -8.08
N ARG A 279 -2.66 -2.09 -8.07
CA ARG A 279 -1.88 -3.31 -8.34
C ARG A 279 -2.19 -4.41 -7.33
N ALA A 280 -2.21 -4.08 -6.04
CA ALA A 280 -2.53 -5.02 -4.95
C ALA A 280 -3.94 -5.62 -5.11
N ALA A 281 -4.93 -4.79 -5.46
CA ALA A 281 -6.32 -5.24 -5.67
C ALA A 281 -6.42 -6.24 -6.83
N HIS A 282 -5.78 -5.97 -7.96
CA HIS A 282 -5.80 -6.88 -9.11
C HIS A 282 -5.04 -8.18 -8.83
N ALA A 283 -3.91 -8.11 -8.13
CA ALA A 283 -3.20 -9.31 -7.68
C ALA A 283 -4.05 -10.14 -6.68
N ASP A 284 -4.83 -9.48 -5.81
CA ASP A 284 -5.73 -10.14 -4.87
C ASP A 284 -6.89 -10.85 -5.58
N ILE A 285 -7.49 -10.21 -6.58
CA ILE A 285 -8.55 -10.81 -7.41
C ILE A 285 -8.02 -12.09 -8.07
N GLY A 286 -6.88 -12.03 -8.74
CA GLY A 286 -6.25 -13.20 -9.36
C GLY A 286 -6.02 -14.33 -8.37
N ARG A 287 -5.39 -14.06 -7.23
CA ARG A 287 -5.13 -15.06 -6.18
C ARG A 287 -6.41 -15.69 -5.63
N ARG A 288 -7.46 -14.90 -5.38
CA ARG A 288 -8.75 -15.41 -4.87
C ARG A 288 -9.46 -16.27 -5.89
N VAL A 289 -9.44 -15.86 -7.16
CA VAL A 289 -10.01 -16.65 -8.27
C VAL A 289 -9.32 -18.03 -8.38
N HIS A 290 -8.00 -18.09 -8.24
CA HIS A 290 -7.26 -19.36 -8.21
C HIS A 290 -7.62 -20.29 -7.06
N ALA A 291 -8.10 -19.74 -5.94
CA ALA A 291 -8.51 -20.54 -4.78
C ALA A 291 -9.92 -21.11 -4.90
N LEU A 292 -10.70 -20.71 -5.94
CA LEU A 292 -12.08 -21.15 -6.13
C LEU A 292 -12.17 -22.57 -6.68
N SER A 293 -13.11 -23.31 -6.14
CA SER A 293 -13.51 -24.64 -6.62
C SER A 293 -15.01 -24.84 -6.33
N GLY A 294 -15.65 -25.74 -7.04
CA GLY A 294 -17.06 -26.06 -6.79
C GLY A 294 -17.85 -26.29 -8.05
N ASP A 295 -19.18 -26.22 -7.95
CA ASP A 295 -20.09 -26.38 -9.08
C ASP A 295 -20.25 -25.05 -9.84
N TRP A 296 -19.57 -24.95 -10.95
CA TRP A 296 -19.60 -23.77 -11.82
C TRP A 296 -20.94 -23.54 -12.53
N SER A 297 -21.86 -24.51 -12.47
CA SER A 297 -23.24 -24.36 -12.99
C SER A 297 -24.23 -23.87 -11.92
N ALA A 298 -23.76 -23.59 -10.70
CA ALA A 298 -24.61 -23.10 -9.63
C ALA A 298 -25.17 -21.70 -9.95
N SER A 299 -26.50 -21.52 -9.78
CA SER A 299 -27.14 -20.22 -10.03
C SER A 299 -26.62 -19.15 -9.09
N ALA A 300 -26.22 -18.00 -9.61
CA ALA A 300 -25.81 -16.81 -8.85
C ALA A 300 -27.03 -16.07 -8.24
N GLY A 301 -28.25 -16.37 -8.70
CA GLY A 301 -29.45 -15.70 -8.23
C GLY A 301 -29.67 -14.28 -8.77
N TYR A 302 -28.79 -13.82 -9.65
CA TYR A 302 -28.94 -12.56 -10.36
C TYR A 302 -28.14 -12.56 -11.67
N ALA A 303 -28.38 -11.57 -12.52
CA ALA A 303 -27.60 -11.29 -13.72
C ALA A 303 -27.50 -9.78 -13.95
N GLU A 304 -26.37 -9.32 -14.51
CA GLU A 304 -26.22 -7.95 -15.00
C GLU A 304 -26.76 -7.74 -16.42
N VAL A 305 -27.44 -8.75 -16.97
CA VAL A 305 -28.16 -8.67 -18.25
C VAL A 305 -29.62 -8.91 -17.95
N GLU A 306 -30.49 -7.97 -18.33
CA GLU A 306 -31.91 -8.05 -18.07
C GLU A 306 -32.53 -9.31 -18.71
N GLY A 307 -33.20 -10.12 -17.88
CA GLY A 307 -33.88 -11.34 -18.31
C GLY A 307 -32.98 -12.59 -18.44
N GLU A 308 -31.74 -12.52 -18.01
CA GLU A 308 -30.81 -13.67 -17.90
C GLU A 308 -30.62 -14.08 -16.43
N ASP A 309 -30.39 -15.37 -16.19
CA ASP A 309 -29.91 -15.92 -14.93
C ASP A 309 -28.43 -16.33 -15.12
N TRP A 310 -27.54 -15.76 -14.34
CA TRP A 310 -26.13 -16.11 -14.39
C TRP A 310 -25.82 -17.28 -13.46
N ASP A 311 -24.93 -18.15 -13.91
CA ASP A 311 -24.28 -19.14 -13.07
C ASP A 311 -22.91 -18.66 -12.58
N ALA A 312 -22.24 -19.46 -11.76
CA ALA A 312 -20.91 -19.15 -11.23
C ALA A 312 -19.87 -18.95 -12.35
N LYS A 313 -20.01 -19.69 -13.47
CA LYS A 313 -19.11 -19.55 -14.62
C LYS A 313 -19.36 -18.24 -15.37
N ASP A 314 -20.61 -17.78 -15.47
CA ASP A 314 -20.93 -16.48 -16.06
C ASP A 314 -20.35 -15.31 -15.26
N LEU A 315 -20.41 -15.39 -13.91
CA LEU A 315 -19.74 -14.42 -13.03
C LEU A 315 -18.22 -14.40 -13.27
N LEU A 316 -17.59 -15.56 -13.34
CA LEU A 316 -16.15 -15.66 -13.63
C LEU A 316 -15.83 -15.10 -15.03
N ALA A 317 -16.64 -15.41 -16.03
CA ALA A 317 -16.49 -14.89 -17.40
C ALA A 317 -16.65 -13.36 -17.45
N HIS A 318 -17.56 -12.80 -16.63
CA HIS A 318 -17.74 -11.36 -16.50
C HIS A 318 -16.50 -10.71 -15.86
N ILE A 319 -15.96 -11.27 -14.77
CA ILE A 319 -14.70 -10.80 -14.15
C ILE A 319 -13.56 -10.85 -15.18
N ALA A 320 -13.38 -11.95 -15.89
CA ALA A 320 -12.34 -12.10 -16.91
C ALA A 320 -12.47 -11.05 -18.04
N SER A 321 -13.70 -10.79 -18.51
CA SER A 321 -13.95 -9.83 -19.58
C SER A 321 -13.67 -8.38 -19.17
N THR A 322 -14.04 -8.01 -17.95
CA THR A 322 -13.77 -6.67 -17.40
C THR A 322 -12.27 -6.49 -17.18
N HIS A 323 -11.58 -7.48 -16.62
CA HIS A 323 -10.14 -7.46 -16.42
C HIS A 323 -9.37 -7.24 -17.74
N GLY A 324 -9.67 -8.01 -18.77
CA GLY A 324 -9.07 -7.88 -20.09
C GLY A 324 -9.27 -6.52 -20.78
N SER A 325 -10.25 -5.74 -20.33
CA SER A 325 -10.53 -4.40 -20.88
C SER A 325 -9.77 -3.27 -20.16
N LEU A 326 -9.23 -3.51 -18.95
CA LEU A 326 -8.65 -2.46 -18.10
C LEU A 326 -7.34 -1.91 -18.65
N ALA A 327 -6.45 -2.76 -19.14
CA ALA A 327 -5.19 -2.33 -19.73
C ALA A 327 -5.44 -1.39 -20.91
N LEU A 328 -6.42 -1.71 -21.77
CA LEU A 328 -6.80 -0.84 -22.87
C LEU A 328 -7.39 0.50 -22.36
N MET A 329 -8.23 0.48 -21.33
CA MET A 329 -8.80 1.69 -20.74
C MET A 329 -7.70 2.60 -20.18
N CYS A 330 -6.67 2.04 -19.58
CA CYS A 330 -5.54 2.79 -19.02
C CYS A 330 -4.61 3.37 -20.11
N THR A 331 -4.41 2.66 -21.23
CA THR A 331 -3.46 3.04 -22.27
C THR A 331 -4.06 3.83 -23.42
N ALA A 332 -5.35 3.66 -23.70
CA ALA A 332 -6.01 4.39 -24.77
C ALA A 332 -6.05 5.90 -24.47
N GLY A 333 -5.57 6.67 -25.44
CA GLY A 333 -5.72 8.13 -25.43
C GLY A 333 -7.14 8.58 -25.78
N PRO A 334 -7.46 9.86 -25.61
CA PRO A 334 -8.75 10.44 -26.02
C PRO A 334 -9.04 10.11 -27.47
N GLN A 335 -10.21 9.57 -27.75
CA GLN A 335 -10.68 9.29 -29.09
C GLN A 335 -11.53 10.48 -29.60
N PRO A 336 -11.51 10.77 -30.90
CA PRO A 336 -12.46 11.73 -31.46
C PRO A 336 -13.88 11.33 -31.14
N VAL A 337 -14.68 12.26 -30.62
CA VAL A 337 -16.10 12.03 -30.37
C VAL A 337 -16.79 11.84 -31.71
N ASP A 338 -17.27 10.65 -31.99
CA ASP A 338 -18.15 10.38 -33.13
C ASP A 338 -19.62 10.61 -32.69
N PRO A 339 -20.26 11.72 -33.12
CA PRO A 339 -21.63 12.02 -32.72
C PRO A 339 -22.65 10.98 -33.24
N ALA A 340 -22.27 10.14 -34.20
CA ALA A 340 -23.11 9.03 -34.71
C ALA A 340 -22.95 7.74 -33.89
N ARG A 341 -22.00 7.68 -32.97
CA ARG A 341 -21.77 6.51 -32.12
C ARG A 341 -22.90 6.42 -31.07
N PRO A 342 -23.63 5.33 -31.00
CA PRO A 342 -24.65 5.16 -29.96
C PRO A 342 -24.00 5.19 -28.57
N PRO A 343 -24.73 5.64 -27.53
CA PRO A 343 -24.28 5.56 -26.15
C PRO A 343 -23.83 4.12 -25.79
N PHE A 344 -22.88 4.02 -24.89
CA PHE A 344 -22.45 2.71 -24.35
C PHE A 344 -23.62 2.03 -23.65
N ASP A 345 -23.94 0.80 -24.09
CA ASP A 345 -25.00 -0.04 -23.53
C ASP A 345 -24.33 -1.19 -22.74
N PRO A 346 -24.38 -1.18 -21.41
CA PRO A 346 -23.79 -2.21 -20.56
C PRO A 346 -24.38 -3.60 -20.83
N ASN A 347 -25.70 -3.70 -20.98
CA ASN A 347 -26.40 -4.99 -21.23
C ASN A 347 -25.91 -5.63 -22.53
N ARG A 348 -25.84 -4.86 -23.61
CA ARG A 348 -25.34 -5.34 -24.89
C ARG A 348 -23.87 -5.75 -24.81
N TRP A 349 -23.06 -5.00 -24.06
CA TRP A 349 -21.64 -5.30 -23.86
C TRP A 349 -21.49 -6.60 -23.08
N ASN A 350 -22.12 -6.72 -21.90
CA ASN A 350 -22.10 -7.92 -21.06
C ASN A 350 -22.54 -9.17 -21.84
N ALA A 351 -23.68 -9.13 -22.46
CA ALA A 351 -24.18 -10.24 -23.28
C ALA A 351 -23.21 -10.64 -24.41
N SER A 352 -22.54 -9.67 -25.03
CA SER A 352 -21.51 -9.96 -26.05
C SER A 352 -20.27 -10.63 -25.44
N MET A 353 -19.81 -10.19 -24.28
CA MET A 353 -18.63 -10.72 -23.62
C MET A 353 -18.86 -12.14 -23.12
N LEU A 354 -20.03 -12.44 -22.54
CA LEU A 354 -20.41 -13.79 -22.13
C LEU A 354 -20.53 -14.75 -23.34
N ARG A 355 -21.20 -14.34 -24.41
CA ARG A 355 -21.27 -15.17 -25.62
C ARG A 355 -19.92 -15.60 -26.18
N ARG A 356 -18.91 -14.72 -26.10
CA ARG A 356 -17.55 -15.03 -26.56
C ARG A 356 -16.83 -16.04 -25.68
N ARG A 357 -17.24 -16.17 -24.43
CA ARG A 357 -16.59 -17.01 -23.41
C ARG A 357 -17.42 -18.25 -23.03
N LYS A 358 -18.57 -18.42 -23.61
CA LYS A 358 -19.53 -19.48 -23.24
C LYS A 358 -18.92 -20.88 -23.30
N ASP A 359 -18.02 -21.12 -24.27
CA ASP A 359 -17.39 -22.43 -24.53
C ASP A 359 -16.05 -22.59 -23.76
N LEU A 360 -15.59 -21.57 -23.02
CA LEU A 360 -14.38 -21.63 -22.18
C LEU A 360 -14.70 -22.40 -20.90
N SER A 361 -13.71 -23.17 -20.41
CA SER A 361 -13.78 -23.74 -19.06
C SER A 361 -13.43 -22.69 -17.98
N ALA A 362 -13.72 -23.00 -16.70
CA ALA A 362 -13.36 -22.13 -15.59
C ALA A 362 -11.83 -21.91 -15.54
N GLU A 363 -11.03 -22.95 -15.76
CA GLU A 363 -9.58 -22.87 -15.82
C GLU A 363 -9.10 -21.92 -16.93
N GLN A 364 -9.72 -21.98 -18.11
CA GLN A 364 -9.37 -21.07 -19.22
C GLN A 364 -9.73 -19.61 -18.91
N LEU A 365 -10.83 -19.38 -18.16
CA LEU A 365 -11.20 -18.04 -17.69
C LEU A 365 -10.22 -17.52 -16.63
N VAL A 366 -9.74 -18.36 -15.73
CA VAL A 366 -8.68 -18.02 -14.77
C VAL A 366 -7.39 -17.65 -15.50
N GLU A 367 -6.96 -18.45 -16.50
CA GLU A 367 -5.80 -18.12 -17.34
C GLU A 367 -5.97 -16.78 -18.10
N GLU A 368 -7.19 -16.42 -18.49
CA GLU A 368 -7.47 -15.11 -19.10
C GLU A 368 -7.26 -13.97 -18.09
N ILE A 369 -7.69 -14.15 -16.84
CA ILE A 369 -7.45 -13.18 -15.74
C ILE A 369 -5.96 -13.03 -15.47
N ASP A 370 -5.20 -14.11 -15.43
CA ASP A 370 -3.75 -14.08 -15.21
C ASP A 370 -3.01 -13.29 -16.29
N ARG A 371 -3.36 -13.55 -17.55
CA ARG A 371 -2.80 -12.80 -18.67
C ARG A 371 -3.12 -11.31 -18.58
N ALA A 372 -4.38 -10.99 -18.26
CA ALA A 372 -4.80 -9.61 -18.11
C ALA A 372 -4.08 -8.92 -16.92
N ASN A 373 -3.86 -9.61 -15.80
CA ASN A 373 -3.07 -9.12 -14.68
C ASN A 373 -1.61 -8.84 -15.09
N ALA A 374 -0.98 -9.75 -15.81
CA ALA A 374 0.39 -9.58 -16.28
C ALA A 374 0.56 -8.39 -17.24
N GLU A 375 -0.46 -8.13 -18.09
CA GLU A 375 -0.48 -6.97 -18.98
C GLU A 375 -0.79 -5.67 -18.23
N LEU A 376 -1.65 -5.72 -17.22
CA LEU A 376 -2.14 -4.55 -16.49
C LEU A 376 -1.14 -4.06 -15.44
N ASP A 377 -0.42 -4.95 -14.75
CA ASP A 377 0.47 -4.59 -13.64
C ASP A 377 1.52 -3.51 -14.01
N PRO A 378 2.29 -3.63 -15.11
CA PRO A 378 3.22 -2.58 -15.51
C PRO A 378 2.52 -1.28 -15.94
N VAL A 379 1.30 -1.35 -16.47
CA VAL A 379 0.52 -0.16 -16.83
C VAL A 379 0.07 0.59 -15.59
N LEU A 380 -0.39 -0.13 -14.57
CA LEU A 380 -0.79 0.48 -13.29
C LEU A 380 0.38 1.09 -12.54
N ALA A 381 1.56 0.49 -12.66
CA ALA A 381 2.78 0.99 -12.02
C ALA A 381 3.12 2.42 -12.44
N GLU A 382 2.87 2.76 -13.72
CA GLU A 382 3.20 4.05 -14.33
C GLU A 382 1.95 4.89 -14.66
N LEU A 383 0.78 4.51 -14.12
CA LEU A 383 -0.50 5.14 -14.48
C LEU A 383 -0.53 6.62 -14.09
N ASP A 384 -0.80 7.48 -15.07
CA ASP A 384 -1.20 8.86 -14.81
C ASP A 384 -2.66 8.86 -14.32
N LEU A 385 -2.82 8.98 -13.00
CA LEU A 385 -4.12 8.87 -12.31
C LEU A 385 -5.10 9.97 -12.70
N ASP A 386 -4.60 11.15 -13.06
CA ASP A 386 -5.40 12.33 -13.41
C ASP A 386 -5.73 12.41 -14.91
N ALA A 387 -4.99 11.66 -15.74
CA ALA A 387 -5.24 11.62 -17.16
C ALA A 387 -6.67 11.14 -17.45
N PRO A 388 -7.38 11.77 -18.41
CA PRO A 388 -8.75 11.35 -18.74
C PRO A 388 -8.77 10.00 -19.43
N VAL A 389 -9.80 9.21 -19.14
CA VAL A 389 -10.13 8.00 -19.89
C VAL A 389 -10.65 8.41 -21.27
N GLY A 390 -10.11 7.78 -22.31
CA GLY A 390 -10.46 8.07 -23.70
C GLY A 390 -11.55 7.19 -24.30
N LEU A 391 -12.17 6.29 -23.54
CA LEU A 391 -13.06 5.25 -24.07
C LEU A 391 -14.32 5.00 -23.22
N GLY A 392 -15.42 4.67 -23.92
CA GLY A 392 -16.59 4.08 -23.33
C GLY A 392 -17.36 5.02 -22.38
N ARG A 393 -18.00 4.44 -21.35
CA ARG A 393 -18.82 5.17 -20.36
C ARG A 393 -17.97 6.07 -19.42
N TRP A 394 -16.67 5.90 -19.43
CA TRP A 394 -15.71 6.57 -18.57
C TRP A 394 -15.07 7.78 -19.23
N GLU A 395 -15.43 8.09 -20.47
CA GLU A 395 -14.85 9.17 -21.23
C GLU A 395 -14.88 10.50 -20.44
N GLY A 396 -13.71 11.13 -20.31
CA GLY A 396 -13.54 12.38 -19.59
C GLY A 396 -13.34 12.27 -18.07
N ARG A 397 -13.54 11.07 -17.46
CA ARG A 397 -13.20 10.85 -16.05
C ARG A 397 -11.70 10.55 -15.89
N GLY A 398 -11.15 10.87 -14.73
CA GLY A 398 -9.76 10.50 -14.39
C GLY A 398 -9.57 8.98 -14.39
N LYS A 399 -8.41 8.52 -14.87
CA LYS A 399 -8.08 7.09 -14.91
C LYS A 399 -8.07 6.47 -13.51
N GLY A 400 -7.51 7.16 -12.52
CA GLY A 400 -7.49 6.70 -11.13
C GLY A 400 -8.89 6.47 -10.56
N GLU A 401 -9.81 7.42 -10.73
CA GLU A 401 -11.22 7.29 -10.31
C GLU A 401 -11.88 6.10 -11.00
N SER A 402 -11.72 5.99 -12.31
CA SER A 402 -12.32 4.92 -13.10
C SER A 402 -11.80 3.55 -12.71
N MET A 403 -10.50 3.43 -12.42
CA MET A 403 -9.89 2.19 -11.97
C MET A 403 -10.35 1.78 -10.57
N ARG A 404 -10.48 2.73 -9.63
CA ARG A 404 -11.05 2.46 -8.30
C ARG A 404 -12.45 1.86 -8.40
N TYR A 405 -13.31 2.50 -9.21
CA TYR A 405 -14.66 1.97 -9.43
C TYR A 405 -14.62 0.55 -10.00
N MET A 406 -13.80 0.30 -11.00
CA MET A 406 -13.71 -1.03 -11.63
C MET A 406 -13.18 -2.09 -10.66
N VAL A 407 -12.24 -1.75 -9.80
CA VAL A 407 -11.77 -2.65 -8.74
C VAL A 407 -12.92 -3.00 -7.79
N GLN A 408 -13.70 -2.03 -7.32
CA GLN A 408 -14.84 -2.29 -6.43
C GLN A 408 -15.92 -3.16 -7.11
N HIS A 409 -16.22 -2.87 -8.36
CA HIS A 409 -17.14 -3.67 -9.17
C HIS A 409 -16.69 -5.13 -9.28
N GLN A 410 -15.42 -5.37 -9.59
CA GLN A 410 -14.87 -6.72 -9.67
C GLN A 410 -14.84 -7.45 -8.32
N LEU A 411 -14.49 -6.75 -7.23
CA LEU A 411 -14.50 -7.32 -5.88
C LEU A 411 -15.91 -7.68 -5.42
N SER A 412 -16.94 -6.93 -5.84
CA SER A 412 -18.33 -7.27 -5.58
C SER A 412 -18.72 -8.57 -6.27
N HIS A 413 -18.45 -8.70 -7.56
CA HIS A 413 -18.73 -9.94 -8.30
C HIS A 413 -17.92 -11.13 -7.80
N LEU A 414 -16.67 -10.92 -7.39
CA LEU A 414 -15.87 -11.97 -6.79
C LEU A 414 -16.46 -12.46 -5.46
N ALA A 415 -16.98 -11.55 -4.63
CA ALA A 415 -17.67 -11.92 -3.40
C ALA A 415 -18.99 -12.69 -3.68
N ASP A 416 -19.71 -12.34 -4.74
CA ASP A 416 -20.89 -13.08 -5.19
C ASP A 416 -20.51 -14.47 -5.66
N LEU A 417 -19.46 -14.59 -6.45
CA LEU A 417 -18.93 -15.86 -6.95
C LEU A 417 -18.50 -16.79 -5.81
N GLU A 418 -17.76 -16.26 -4.84
CA GLU A 418 -17.34 -17.00 -3.63
C GLU A 418 -18.55 -17.52 -2.85
N ARG A 419 -19.60 -16.69 -2.66
CA ARG A 419 -20.83 -17.12 -1.98
C ARG A 419 -21.58 -18.20 -2.77
N THR A 420 -21.68 -18.05 -4.09
CA THR A 420 -22.35 -18.99 -4.96
C THR A 420 -21.72 -20.38 -4.88
N LEU A 421 -20.38 -20.45 -4.92
CA LEU A 421 -19.64 -21.71 -4.82
C LEU A 421 -19.67 -22.33 -3.41
N ALA A 422 -19.62 -21.49 -2.34
CA ALA A 422 -19.61 -21.96 -0.95
C ALA A 422 -20.98 -22.53 -0.47
N HIS A 423 -22.11 -22.08 -1.01
CA HIS A 423 -23.43 -22.55 -0.61
C HIS A 423 -23.68 -24.04 -0.89
N LEU A 424 -22.95 -24.65 -1.80
CA LEU A 424 -23.08 -26.06 -2.16
C LEU A 424 -22.30 -27.00 -1.23
N GLU A 425 -21.25 -26.52 -0.56
CA GLU A 425 -20.49 -27.32 0.40
C GLU A 425 -21.29 -27.53 1.73
N SER A 426 -22.26 -26.67 2.01
CA SER A 426 -23.03 -26.69 3.25
C SER A 426 -24.37 -27.45 3.18
N THR A 427 -24.78 -27.94 2.00
CA THR A 427 -26.00 -28.74 1.84
C THR A 427 -25.64 -30.23 1.98
N PRO A 428 -26.00 -30.92 3.10
CA PRO A 428 -25.77 -32.36 3.17
C PRO A 428 -26.53 -33.05 2.07
N SER A 429 -25.85 -33.89 1.27
CA SER A 429 -26.45 -34.77 0.31
C SER A 429 -27.55 -35.60 1.03
N THR A 430 -28.77 -35.17 0.93
CA THR A 430 -29.93 -36.06 1.19
C THR A 430 -30.11 -36.94 -0.03
N ALA A 431 -29.23 -37.93 -0.14
CA ALA A 431 -29.50 -39.07 -1.04
C ALA A 431 -30.47 -40.02 -0.32
N PRO A 432 -31.49 -40.53 -0.99
CA PRO A 432 -32.52 -41.42 -0.46
C PRO A 432 -31.99 -42.79 -0.03
#